data_54cbc979f2859fd4d4f718939d0d26f8
#
_entry.id   54cbc979f2859fd4d4f718939d0d26f8
#
_cell.length_a   1.000
_cell.length_b   1.000
_cell.length_c   1.000
_cell.angle_alpha   90.00
_cell.angle_beta   90.00
_cell.angle_gamma   90.00
#
_symmetry.space_group_name_H-M   'P 1'
#
loop_
_entity.id
_entity.type
_entity.pdbx_description
1 polymer ?
#
loop_
_entity_poly.entity_id
_entity_poly.type
_entity_poly.pdbx_seq_one_letter_code
_entity_poly.pdbx_strand_id
1 'polypeptide(L)'
;MKKLGILLRCFKKLLFEFSMEDKLLFTEAFFLTGIMRYKILHIPFDKLKKQLGKYNQESKEELSQDEYKVVMKIRNAVVNTSKYTPWESLCLVQSMTVQRMLNKRNISTTLYLGVNKDKNNEMKAHSWIRCGNVFVTGGDGGTYATVAKFCK
;
A
#
# COMPACT_ATOMS: atom_id res chain seq x y z
N MET A 1 -8.20 -4.76 27.52
CA MET A 1 -6.85 -4.91 28.11
C MET A 1 -5.81 -5.54 27.17
N LYS A 2 -6.10 -6.61 26.39
CA LYS A 2 -5.10 -7.25 25.49
C LYS A 2 -4.57 -6.33 24.37
N LYS A 3 -5.40 -5.45 23.76
CA LYS A 3 -4.98 -4.52 22.70
C LYS A 3 -3.98 -3.46 23.19
N LEU A 4 -4.14 -2.95 24.42
CA LEU A 4 -3.22 -1.97 25.00
C LEU A 4 -1.82 -2.57 25.26
N GLY A 5 -1.76 -3.80 25.71
CA GLY A 5 -0.48 -4.51 25.91
C GLY A 5 0.27 -4.81 24.61
N ILE A 6 -0.45 -5.07 23.51
CA ILE A 6 0.11 -5.25 22.18
C ILE A 6 0.65 -3.90 21.67
N LEU A 7 -0.12 -2.84 21.84
CA LEU A 7 0.26 -1.47 21.43
C LEU A 7 1.54 -1.00 22.15
N LEU A 8 1.61 -1.22 23.47
CA LEU A 8 2.79 -0.89 24.29
C LEU A 8 4.03 -1.70 23.89
N ARG A 9 3.85 -2.99 23.57
CA ARG A 9 4.96 -3.85 23.12
C ARG A 9 5.47 -3.43 21.74
N CYS A 10 4.56 -3.09 20.82
CA CYS A 10 4.92 -2.56 19.50
C CYS A 10 5.61 -1.20 19.63
N PHE A 11 5.16 -0.34 20.53
CA PHE A 11 5.77 0.96 20.78
C PHE A 11 7.18 0.84 21.38
N LYS A 12 7.39 -0.08 22.32
CA LYS A 12 8.74 -0.39 22.85
C LYS A 12 9.66 -0.93 21.75
N LYS A 13 9.16 -1.85 20.93
CA LYS A 13 9.91 -2.41 19.81
C LYS A 13 10.30 -1.33 18.80
N LEU A 14 9.36 -0.45 18.45
CA LEU A 14 9.60 0.70 17.58
C LEU A 14 10.67 1.64 18.14
N LEU A 15 10.68 1.88 19.45
CA LEU A 15 11.62 2.81 20.08
C LEU A 15 13.06 2.28 20.20
N PHE A 16 13.22 0.97 20.45
CA PHE A 16 14.51 0.40 20.83
C PHE A 16 15.15 -0.52 19.81
N GLU A 17 14.39 -1.15 18.90
CA GLU A 17 14.91 -2.15 17.97
C GLU A 17 15.02 -1.65 16.51
N PHE A 18 14.33 -0.56 16.15
CA PHE A 18 14.33 -0.06 14.77
C PHE A 18 15.34 1.05 14.56
N SER A 19 15.97 1.07 13.38
CA SER A 19 16.81 2.17 12.94
C SER A 19 16.01 3.47 12.84
N MET A 20 16.69 4.62 12.84
CA MET A 20 16.02 5.92 12.64
C MET A 20 15.29 5.98 11.30
N GLU A 21 15.86 5.37 10.26
CA GLU A 21 15.24 5.26 8.94
C GLU A 21 13.92 4.48 9.00
N ASP A 22 13.90 3.34 9.68
CA ASP A 22 12.69 2.54 9.83
C ASP A 22 11.61 3.31 10.60
N LYS A 23 11.99 4.01 11.68
CA LYS A 23 11.07 4.86 12.45
C LYS A 23 10.40 5.93 11.60
N LEU A 24 11.18 6.59 10.73
CA LEU A 24 10.66 7.57 9.80
C LEU A 24 9.70 6.94 8.78
N LEU A 25 10.04 5.77 8.22
CA LEU A 25 9.18 5.05 7.28
C LEU A 25 7.86 4.60 7.92
N PHE A 26 7.90 4.08 9.15
CA PHE A 26 6.70 3.71 9.91
C PHE A 26 5.82 4.92 10.21
N THR A 27 6.41 6.04 10.61
CA THR A 27 5.69 7.28 10.87
C THR A 27 5.06 7.82 9.59
N GLU A 28 5.81 7.86 8.48
CA GLU A 28 5.30 8.26 7.17
C GLU A 28 4.13 7.36 6.73
N ALA A 29 4.27 6.03 6.86
CA ALA A 29 3.23 5.06 6.53
C ALA A 29 1.97 5.25 7.39
N PHE A 30 2.13 5.50 8.69
CA PHE A 30 1.01 5.74 9.61
C PHE A 30 0.15 6.93 9.15
N PHE A 31 0.76 8.08 8.95
CA PHE A 31 0.01 9.27 8.53
C PHE A 31 -0.56 9.13 7.11
N LEU A 32 0.19 8.54 6.19
CA LEU A 32 -0.28 8.35 4.82
C LEU A 32 -1.45 7.37 4.73
N THR A 33 -1.47 6.29 5.50
CA THR A 33 -2.64 5.39 5.52
C THR A 33 -3.91 6.12 5.98
N GLY A 34 -3.81 7.01 6.96
CA GLY A 34 -4.93 7.87 7.40
C GLY A 34 -5.39 8.83 6.31
N ILE A 35 -4.44 9.49 5.65
CA ILE A 35 -4.74 10.40 4.53
C ILE A 35 -5.41 9.64 3.37
N MET A 36 -4.91 8.45 3.01
CA MET A 36 -5.50 7.64 1.94
C MET A 36 -6.89 7.14 2.32
N ARG A 37 -7.08 6.71 3.56
CA ARG A 37 -8.42 6.32 4.06
C ARG A 37 -9.39 7.50 3.97
N TYR A 38 -9.00 8.67 4.43
CA TYR A 38 -9.81 9.88 4.32
C TYR A 38 -10.18 10.19 2.87
N LYS A 39 -9.22 10.14 1.95
CA LYS A 39 -9.45 10.37 0.52
C LYS A 39 -10.46 9.39 -0.08
N ILE A 40 -10.33 8.10 0.24
CA ILE A 40 -11.22 7.05 -0.26
C ILE A 40 -12.66 7.28 0.22
N LEU A 41 -12.85 7.78 1.45
CA LEU A 41 -14.17 8.01 2.02
C LEU A 41 -14.83 9.30 1.51
N HIS A 42 -14.05 10.34 1.20
CA HIS A 42 -14.59 11.69 0.96
C HIS A 42 -14.40 12.20 -0.48
N ILE A 43 -13.53 11.56 -1.27
CA ILE A 43 -13.29 11.98 -2.66
C ILE A 43 -13.99 10.99 -3.59
N PRO A 44 -14.88 11.45 -4.50
CA PRO A 44 -15.49 10.59 -5.51
C PRO A 44 -14.42 9.87 -6.33
N PHE A 45 -14.66 8.60 -6.65
CA PHE A 45 -13.68 7.74 -7.32
C PHE A 45 -13.16 8.33 -8.64
N ASP A 46 -14.01 9.02 -9.41
CA ASP A 46 -13.61 9.69 -10.65
C ASP A 46 -12.56 10.79 -10.47
N LYS A 47 -12.56 11.45 -9.31
CA LYS A 47 -11.52 12.42 -8.94
C LYS A 47 -10.31 11.71 -8.34
N LEU A 48 -10.53 10.66 -7.55
CA LEU A 48 -9.47 9.90 -6.90
C LEU A 48 -8.58 9.19 -7.94
N LYS A 49 -9.18 8.56 -8.96
CA LYS A 49 -8.44 7.84 -10.02
C LYS A 49 -7.43 8.72 -10.75
N LYS A 50 -7.69 10.02 -10.90
CA LYS A 50 -6.75 10.98 -11.51
C LYS A 50 -5.47 11.16 -10.68
N GLN A 51 -5.51 10.85 -9.39
CA GLN A 51 -4.35 10.92 -8.49
C GLN A 51 -3.51 9.64 -8.50
N LEU A 52 -4.05 8.54 -9.03
CA LEU A 52 -3.37 7.24 -9.08
C LEU A 52 -2.31 7.15 -10.19
N GLY A 53 -2.31 8.08 -11.13
CA GLY A 53 -1.34 8.13 -12.22
C GLY A 53 -1.96 7.95 -13.60
N LYS A 54 -1.12 7.56 -14.56
CA LYS A 54 -1.54 7.39 -15.96
C LYS A 54 -2.33 6.09 -16.13
N TYR A 55 -3.55 6.22 -16.62
CA TYR A 55 -4.46 5.11 -16.86
C TYR A 55 -3.93 4.17 -17.93
N ASN A 56 -4.11 2.88 -17.71
CA ASN A 56 -3.74 1.78 -18.61
C ASN A 56 -2.25 1.72 -19.00
N GLN A 57 -1.37 2.30 -18.17
CA GLN A 57 0.08 2.19 -18.32
C GLN A 57 0.67 1.36 -17.19
N GLU A 58 1.84 0.79 -17.44
CA GLU A 58 2.62 0.03 -16.47
C GLU A 58 4.00 0.65 -16.25
N SER A 59 4.52 0.47 -15.05
CA SER A 59 5.89 0.82 -14.69
C SER A 59 6.89 -0.15 -15.32
N LYS A 60 8.16 0.26 -15.38
CA LYS A 60 9.27 -0.62 -15.79
C LYS A 60 9.24 -1.94 -15.01
N GLU A 61 9.73 -3.01 -15.62
CA GLU A 61 9.79 -4.34 -14.99
C GLU A 61 11.07 -4.55 -14.17
N GLU A 62 12.12 -3.78 -14.41
CA GLU A 62 13.40 -3.93 -13.74
C GLU A 62 13.52 -2.99 -12.55
N LEU A 63 14.10 -3.49 -11.46
CA LEU A 63 14.53 -2.74 -10.29
C LEU A 63 16.03 -2.92 -10.10
N SER A 64 16.73 -1.84 -9.77
CA SER A 64 18.08 -1.95 -9.23
C SER A 64 18.05 -2.59 -7.84
N GLN A 65 19.19 -3.11 -7.39
CA GLN A 65 19.28 -3.70 -6.05
C GLN A 65 18.95 -2.70 -4.94
N ASP A 66 19.28 -1.43 -5.12
CA ASP A 66 19.00 -0.39 -4.13
C ASP A 66 17.54 0.01 -4.14
N GLU A 67 16.90 0.13 -5.32
CA GLU A 67 15.44 0.31 -5.43
C GLU A 67 14.70 -0.86 -4.76
N TYR A 68 15.13 -2.11 -4.98
CA TYR A 68 14.52 -3.29 -4.36
C TYR A 68 14.57 -3.21 -2.82
N LYS A 69 15.71 -2.83 -2.23
CA LYS A 69 15.83 -2.65 -0.78
C LYS A 69 14.85 -1.61 -0.25
N VAL A 70 14.73 -0.48 -0.95
CA VAL A 70 13.77 0.59 -0.59
C VAL A 70 12.33 0.10 -0.68
N VAL A 71 11.97 -0.60 -1.76
CA VAL A 71 10.63 -1.20 -1.96
C VAL A 71 10.29 -2.14 -0.81
N MET A 72 11.21 -3.02 -0.41
CA MET A 72 10.98 -3.98 0.69
C MET A 72 10.85 -3.30 2.05
N LYS A 73 11.62 -2.25 2.34
CA LYS A 73 11.46 -1.45 3.55
C LYS A 73 10.09 -0.77 3.61
N ILE A 74 9.67 -0.14 2.51
CA ILE A 74 8.36 0.52 2.42
C ILE A 74 7.23 -0.50 2.54
N ARG A 75 7.33 -1.66 1.87
CA ARG A 75 6.37 -2.76 2.04
C ARG A 75 6.21 -3.12 3.51
N ASN A 76 7.32 -3.38 4.19
CA ASN A 76 7.32 -3.76 5.60
C ASN A 76 6.72 -2.66 6.49
N ALA A 77 7.05 -1.40 6.24
CA ALA A 77 6.48 -0.28 6.97
C ALA A 77 4.97 -0.20 6.80
N VAL A 78 4.46 -0.23 5.56
CA VAL A 78 3.02 -0.10 5.27
C VAL A 78 2.23 -1.29 5.80
N VAL A 79 2.66 -2.52 5.51
CA VAL A 79 1.95 -3.74 5.91
C VAL A 79 1.89 -3.87 7.44
N ASN A 80 2.98 -3.57 8.13
CA ASN A 80 2.99 -3.67 9.59
C ASN A 80 2.22 -2.52 10.24
N THR A 81 2.38 -1.28 9.77
CA THR A 81 1.62 -0.13 10.29
C THR A 81 0.12 -0.33 10.12
N SER A 82 -0.33 -0.87 8.98
CA SER A 82 -1.75 -1.10 8.69
C SER A 82 -2.46 -1.99 9.70
N LYS A 83 -1.73 -2.83 10.43
CA LYS A 83 -2.30 -3.69 11.49
C LYS A 83 -2.66 -2.94 12.77
N TYR A 84 -2.09 -1.75 12.96
CA TYR A 84 -2.18 -0.99 14.21
C TYR A 84 -2.84 0.40 14.05
N THR A 85 -3.28 0.74 12.83
CA THR A 85 -4.02 2.00 12.59
C THR A 85 -5.41 1.92 13.23
N PRO A 86 -5.93 3.05 13.78
CA PRO A 86 -7.29 3.11 14.32
C PRO A 86 -8.38 3.13 13.22
N TRP A 87 -7.98 3.34 11.97
CA TRP A 87 -8.85 3.27 10.77
C TRP A 87 -8.60 1.98 10.00
N GLU A 88 -9.51 1.65 9.11
CA GLU A 88 -9.36 0.49 8.21
C GLU A 88 -8.30 0.78 7.13
N SER A 89 -7.22 0.03 7.17
CA SER A 89 -6.13 0.07 6.20
C SER A 89 -6.17 -1.16 5.30
N LEU A 90 -7.24 -1.28 4.48
CA LEU A 90 -7.45 -2.38 3.55
C LEU A 90 -6.56 -2.24 2.29
N CYS A 91 -6.71 -3.15 1.35
CA CYS A 91 -5.87 -3.29 0.16
C CYS A 91 -5.66 -1.97 -0.60
N LEU A 92 -6.72 -1.20 -0.86
CA LEU A 92 -6.60 0.07 -1.60
C LEU A 92 -5.85 1.14 -0.81
N VAL A 93 -6.09 1.25 0.51
CA VAL A 93 -5.34 2.16 1.38
C VAL A 93 -3.85 1.81 1.35
N GLN A 94 -3.52 0.53 1.49
CA GLN A 94 -2.12 0.07 1.45
C GLN A 94 -1.47 0.33 0.10
N SER A 95 -2.13 -0.02 -1.00
CA SER A 95 -1.61 0.18 -2.36
C SER A 95 -1.36 1.65 -2.67
N MET A 96 -2.31 2.55 -2.34
CA MET A 96 -2.15 3.99 -2.52
C MET A 96 -1.03 4.56 -1.64
N THR A 97 -0.87 4.05 -0.42
CA THR A 97 0.20 4.48 0.50
C THR A 97 1.56 4.08 -0.05
N VAL A 98 1.73 2.83 -0.46
CA VAL A 98 2.96 2.34 -1.10
C VAL A 98 3.28 3.17 -2.34
N GLN A 99 2.29 3.37 -3.22
CA GLN A 99 2.46 4.18 -4.44
C GLN A 99 2.98 5.59 -4.10
N ARG A 100 2.40 6.24 -3.10
CA ARG A 100 2.81 7.58 -2.68
C ARG A 100 4.24 7.60 -2.13
N MET A 101 4.59 6.63 -1.28
CA MET A 101 5.92 6.54 -0.66
C MET A 101 7.02 6.25 -1.69
N LEU A 102 6.76 5.35 -2.64
CA LEU A 102 7.71 5.01 -3.70
C LEU A 102 7.85 6.14 -4.72
N ASN A 103 6.75 6.73 -5.15
CA ASN A 103 6.77 7.86 -6.08
C ASN A 103 7.52 9.08 -5.55
N LYS A 104 7.42 9.37 -4.24
CA LYS A 104 8.23 10.42 -3.58
C LYS A 104 9.74 10.15 -3.67
N ARG A 105 10.12 8.90 -3.92
CA ARG A 105 11.52 8.44 -4.08
C ARG A 105 11.89 8.18 -5.54
N ASN A 106 11.07 8.68 -6.48
CA ASN A 106 11.24 8.51 -7.92
C ASN A 106 11.24 7.05 -8.39
N ILE A 107 10.59 6.16 -7.64
CA ILE A 107 10.42 4.76 -7.99
C ILE A 107 9.01 4.58 -8.54
N SER A 108 8.93 4.19 -9.81
CA SER A 108 7.65 4.03 -10.52
C SER A 108 6.93 2.75 -10.10
N THR A 109 5.61 2.80 -10.09
CA THR A 109 4.76 1.69 -9.67
C THR A 109 3.54 1.55 -10.55
N THR A 110 2.96 0.35 -10.58
CA THR A 110 1.65 0.10 -11.19
C THR A 110 0.67 -0.37 -10.12
N LEU A 111 -0.37 0.42 -9.89
CA LEU A 111 -1.48 0.06 -9.04
C LEU A 111 -2.57 -0.58 -9.91
N TYR A 112 -3.00 -1.77 -9.53
CA TYR A 112 -4.06 -2.53 -10.19
C TYR A 112 -5.33 -2.51 -9.35
N LEU A 113 -6.46 -2.44 -10.03
CA LEU A 113 -7.79 -2.69 -9.46
C LEU A 113 -8.38 -3.89 -10.16
N GLY A 114 -8.92 -4.81 -9.39
CA GLY A 114 -9.54 -6.02 -9.92
C GLY A 114 -10.83 -6.36 -9.21
N VAL A 115 -11.62 -7.19 -9.86
CA VAL A 115 -12.87 -7.72 -9.33
C VAL A 115 -12.90 -9.24 -9.49
N ASN A 116 -13.54 -9.89 -8.54
CA ASN A 116 -13.82 -11.32 -8.58
C ASN A 116 -15.23 -11.56 -8.03
N LYS A 117 -15.81 -12.70 -8.36
CA LYS A 117 -17.02 -13.19 -7.71
C LYS A 117 -16.65 -14.26 -6.70
N ASP A 118 -17.16 -14.12 -5.48
CA ASP A 118 -16.99 -15.16 -4.47
C ASP A 118 -17.93 -16.35 -4.69
N LYS A 119 -17.86 -17.33 -3.80
CA LYS A 119 -18.67 -18.56 -3.86
C LYS A 119 -20.18 -18.30 -3.82
N ASN A 120 -20.59 -17.14 -3.29
CA ASN A 120 -21.98 -16.71 -3.21
C ASN A 120 -22.40 -15.82 -4.40
N ASN A 121 -21.55 -15.74 -5.45
CA ASN A 121 -21.71 -14.86 -6.62
C ASN A 121 -21.71 -13.36 -6.26
N GLU A 122 -21.22 -12.98 -5.08
CA GLU A 122 -21.05 -11.59 -4.69
C GLU A 122 -19.77 -11.00 -5.27
N MET A 123 -19.85 -9.75 -5.74
CA MET A 123 -18.70 -9.07 -6.33
C MET A 123 -17.75 -8.59 -5.23
N LYS A 124 -16.49 -9.03 -5.30
CA LYS A 124 -15.39 -8.59 -4.43
C LYS A 124 -14.41 -7.76 -5.23
N ALA A 125 -14.10 -6.58 -4.73
CA ALA A 125 -13.07 -5.72 -5.28
C ALA A 125 -11.75 -5.91 -4.52
N HIS A 126 -10.65 -5.84 -5.24
CA HIS A 126 -9.31 -5.92 -4.68
C HIS A 126 -8.37 -4.95 -5.38
N SER A 127 -7.30 -4.57 -4.70
CA SER A 127 -6.21 -3.80 -5.28
C SER A 127 -4.86 -4.35 -4.86
N TRP A 128 -3.93 -4.30 -5.80
CA TRP A 128 -2.54 -4.67 -5.56
C TRP A 128 -1.62 -3.71 -6.28
N ILE A 129 -0.36 -3.68 -5.87
CA ILE A 129 0.63 -2.80 -6.45
C ILE A 129 1.89 -3.56 -6.79
N ARG A 130 2.38 -3.33 -8.01
CA ARG A 130 3.63 -3.86 -8.54
C ARG A 130 4.65 -2.74 -8.66
N CYS A 131 5.89 -3.08 -8.34
CA CYS A 131 7.06 -2.24 -8.57
C CYS A 131 8.17 -3.12 -9.16
N GLY A 132 8.62 -2.83 -10.35
CA GLY A 132 9.47 -3.76 -11.10
C GLY A 132 8.76 -5.11 -11.27
N ASN A 133 9.46 -6.17 -10.94
CA ASN A 133 8.95 -7.54 -10.90
C ASN A 133 8.39 -7.96 -9.53
N VAL A 134 8.24 -7.03 -8.57
CA VAL A 134 7.80 -7.32 -7.21
C VAL A 134 6.35 -6.86 -6.98
N PHE A 135 5.50 -7.76 -6.54
CA PHE A 135 4.19 -7.42 -5.97
C PHE A 135 4.38 -6.97 -4.52
N VAL A 136 4.16 -5.68 -4.28
CA VAL A 136 4.51 -5.03 -3.00
C VAL A 136 3.43 -5.27 -1.95
N THR A 137 2.17 -5.04 -2.30
CA THR A 137 1.00 -5.35 -1.44
C THR A 137 -0.14 -5.90 -2.27
N GLY A 138 -1.05 -6.62 -1.62
CA GLY A 138 -2.25 -7.18 -2.25
C GLY A 138 -2.01 -8.49 -3.02
N GLY A 139 -0.82 -9.08 -2.94
CA GLY A 139 -0.48 -10.26 -3.74
C GLY A 139 -0.32 -9.94 -5.22
N ASP A 140 -0.45 -10.93 -6.07
CA ASP A 140 -0.31 -10.86 -7.53
C ASP A 140 -1.65 -10.67 -8.28
N GLY A 141 -2.75 -10.55 -7.53
CA GLY A 141 -4.09 -10.43 -8.11
C GLY A 141 -4.65 -11.71 -8.73
N GLY A 142 -4.00 -12.87 -8.55
CA GLY A 142 -4.20 -14.12 -9.30
C GLY A 142 -5.64 -14.57 -9.57
N THR A 143 -6.58 -14.33 -8.64
CA THR A 143 -8.00 -14.72 -8.83
C THR A 143 -8.89 -13.57 -9.27
N TYR A 144 -8.35 -12.35 -9.40
CA TYR A 144 -9.11 -11.15 -9.73
C TYR A 144 -8.91 -10.75 -11.19
N ALA A 145 -10.00 -10.48 -11.89
CA ALA A 145 -9.95 -9.88 -13.22
C ALA A 145 -9.56 -8.40 -13.08
N THR A 146 -8.44 -8.01 -13.70
CA THR A 146 -8.00 -6.61 -13.70
C THR A 146 -8.98 -5.75 -14.50
N VAL A 147 -9.56 -4.73 -13.86
CA VAL A 147 -10.50 -3.79 -14.49
C VAL A 147 -9.87 -2.42 -14.75
N ALA A 148 -8.81 -2.08 -14.02
CA ALA A 148 -8.05 -0.85 -14.26
C ALA A 148 -6.62 -0.99 -13.73
N LYS A 149 -5.69 -0.27 -14.36
CA LYS A 149 -4.31 -0.14 -13.90
C LYS A 149 -3.83 1.31 -14.07
N PHE A 150 -2.97 1.75 -13.16
CA PHE A 150 -2.49 3.13 -13.10
C PHE A 150 -1.00 3.13 -12.81
N CYS A 151 -0.22 3.76 -13.70
CA CYS A 151 1.22 3.92 -13.54
C CYS A 151 1.56 5.31 -12.99
N LYS A 152 2.43 5.32 -12.00
CA LYS A 152 2.93 6.56 -11.44
C LYS A 152 4.41 6.48 -11.13
#